data_a45c951998812f51e11c81b1ec39da43
#
_entry.id   a45c951998812f51e11c81b1ec39da43
#
_cell.length_a   1.000
_cell.length_b   1.000
_cell.length_c   1.000
_cell.angle_alpha   90.00
_cell.angle_beta   90.00
_cell.angle_gamma   90.00
#
_symmetry.space_group_name_H-M   'P 1'
#
loop_
_entity.id
_entity.type
_entity.pdbx_description
1 polymer ?
#
loop_
_entity_poly.entity_id
_entity_poly.type
_entity_poly.pdbx_seq_one_letter_code
_entity_poly.pdbx_strand_id
1 'polypeptide(L)'
;MELSNQDVALLQYTGGTTGLAKGAMLTHHNVCANLAQAAEWVTPKLNSNECMVSPLPLYHIFSFTVNLMIMCHLGGHNVLIINPRDTKKFISQLRRRDLKITTITCVNTLFNSLVRHPDFKKVDFSGWKLSLGGGAAVQRNVANQWQEITGTPIVEAYGLTETSPGVCVNPVTISRYTGTVGLPLPSTDISIRDEQGKELPIGESGLLWVKGPQVMKGYWNKPEETEEAIQDGWLDTGD
;
A
#
# COMPACT_ATOMS: atom_id res chain seq x y z
N MET A 1 21.12 4.17 -25.90
CA MET A 1 20.87 4.95 -24.65
C MET A 1 21.03 3.95 -23.53
N GLU A 2 21.98 4.16 -22.63
CA GLU A 2 22.13 3.33 -21.44
C GLU A 2 21.17 3.87 -20.38
N LEU A 3 20.35 2.98 -19.83
CA LEU A 3 19.43 3.32 -18.72
C LEU A 3 20.20 3.31 -17.39
N SER A 4 20.00 4.35 -16.60
CA SER A 4 20.50 4.45 -15.23
C SER A 4 19.39 4.15 -14.22
N ASN A 5 19.75 3.61 -13.08
CA ASN A 5 18.82 3.42 -11.97
C ASN A 5 18.29 4.77 -11.40
N GLN A 6 18.95 5.89 -11.72
CA GLN A 6 18.55 7.25 -11.36
C GLN A 6 17.64 7.92 -12.39
N ASP A 7 17.39 7.26 -13.54
CA ASP A 7 16.43 7.75 -14.52
C ASP A 7 15.00 7.65 -13.95
N VAL A 8 14.17 8.62 -14.30
CA VAL A 8 12.76 8.64 -13.89
C VAL A 8 12.01 7.54 -14.61
N ALA A 9 11.50 6.58 -13.86
CA ALA A 9 10.68 5.48 -14.37
C ALA A 9 9.21 5.87 -14.47
N LEU A 10 8.71 6.65 -13.50
CA LEU A 10 7.31 7.06 -13.41
C LEU A 10 7.21 8.53 -13.03
N LEU A 11 6.27 9.23 -13.67
CA LEU A 11 5.71 10.49 -13.19
C LEU A 11 4.33 10.17 -12.59
N GLN A 12 4.28 10.04 -11.28
CA GLN A 12 3.06 9.68 -10.58
C GLN A 12 2.41 10.93 -9.99
N TYR A 13 1.24 11.30 -10.53
CA TYR A 13 0.53 12.47 -10.03
C TYR A 13 -0.20 12.17 -8.74
N THR A 14 -0.05 13.07 -7.76
CA THR A 14 -0.73 13.01 -6.47
C THR A 14 -2.03 13.79 -6.54
N GLY A 15 -3.08 13.26 -5.94
CA GLY A 15 -4.31 14.03 -5.70
C GLY A 15 -4.17 14.88 -4.42
N GLY A 16 -3.41 15.97 -4.50
CA GLY A 16 -3.25 16.86 -3.35
C GLY A 16 -4.58 17.35 -2.77
N THR A 17 -4.72 17.30 -1.47
CA THR A 17 -5.94 17.75 -0.75
C THR A 17 -6.10 19.27 -0.77
N THR A 18 -5.06 20.02 -1.12
CA THR A 18 -4.99 21.49 -0.95
C THR A 18 -4.50 22.26 -2.17
N GLY A 19 -4.24 21.63 -3.34
CA GLY A 19 -3.66 22.37 -4.47
C GLY A 19 -3.68 21.63 -5.80
N LEU A 20 -2.96 22.16 -6.78
CA LEU A 20 -2.73 21.55 -8.07
C LEU A 20 -2.00 20.21 -7.90
N ALA A 21 -2.44 19.18 -8.63
CA ALA A 21 -1.78 17.88 -8.64
C ALA A 21 -0.29 18.01 -8.98
N LYS A 22 0.59 17.41 -8.19
CA LYS A 22 2.04 17.39 -8.39
C LYS A 22 2.47 16.05 -8.93
N GLY A 23 3.39 16.03 -9.88
CA GLY A 23 3.96 14.79 -10.42
C GLY A 23 5.20 14.38 -9.63
N ALA A 24 5.08 13.37 -8.77
CA ALA A 24 6.23 12.79 -8.10
C ALA A 24 7.12 12.03 -9.09
N MET A 25 8.40 12.37 -9.14
CA MET A 25 9.40 11.69 -9.97
C MET A 25 9.93 10.46 -9.24
N LEU A 26 9.46 9.27 -9.63
CA LEU A 26 9.93 8.01 -9.10
C LEU A 26 10.97 7.42 -10.06
N THR A 27 12.19 7.23 -9.57
CA THR A 27 13.28 6.63 -10.35
C THR A 27 13.13 5.11 -10.38
N HIS A 28 13.84 4.44 -11.31
CA HIS A 28 13.96 2.99 -11.30
C HIS A 28 14.46 2.48 -9.95
N HIS A 29 15.40 3.21 -9.33
CA HIS A 29 15.91 2.87 -7.99
C HIS A 29 14.81 2.89 -6.94
N ASN A 30 14.00 3.97 -6.87
CA ASN A 30 12.95 4.09 -5.88
C ASN A 30 11.92 2.96 -5.98
N VAL A 31 11.44 2.69 -7.20
CA VAL A 31 10.44 1.64 -7.45
C VAL A 31 10.99 0.25 -7.13
N CYS A 32 12.21 -0.06 -7.59
CA CYS A 32 12.84 -1.35 -7.32
C CYS A 32 13.19 -1.55 -5.84
N ALA A 33 13.61 -0.49 -5.14
CA ALA A 33 13.88 -0.55 -3.71
C ALA A 33 12.60 -0.87 -2.92
N ASN A 34 11.50 -0.17 -3.21
CA ASN A 34 10.24 -0.43 -2.52
C ASN A 34 9.66 -1.81 -2.88
N LEU A 35 9.82 -2.26 -4.11
CA LEU A 35 9.46 -3.63 -4.48
C LEU A 35 10.25 -4.66 -3.66
N ALA A 36 11.57 -4.49 -3.51
CA ALA A 36 12.40 -5.40 -2.73
C ALA A 36 12.00 -5.40 -1.24
N GLN A 37 11.81 -4.21 -0.65
CA GLN A 37 11.33 -4.04 0.72
C GLN A 37 10.01 -4.76 0.96
N ALA A 38 9.03 -4.53 0.08
CA ALA A 38 7.70 -5.11 0.21
C ALA A 38 7.69 -6.63 -0.09
N ALA A 39 8.49 -7.10 -1.04
CA ALA A 39 8.62 -8.53 -1.33
C ALA A 39 9.21 -9.29 -0.13
N GLU A 40 10.27 -8.78 0.48
CA GLU A 40 10.85 -9.36 1.70
C GLU A 40 9.83 -9.40 2.84
N TRP A 41 9.04 -8.32 2.99
CA TRP A 41 8.02 -8.21 4.04
C TRP A 41 6.91 -9.25 3.91
N VAL A 42 6.48 -9.58 2.69
CA VAL A 42 5.39 -10.54 2.44
C VAL A 42 5.83 -11.99 2.34
N THR A 43 7.13 -12.26 2.12
CA THR A 43 7.71 -13.60 1.98
C THR A 43 7.33 -14.59 3.08
N PRO A 44 7.15 -14.21 4.37
CA PRO A 44 6.68 -15.14 5.40
C PRO A 44 5.31 -15.78 5.11
N LYS A 45 4.50 -15.18 4.23
CA LYS A 45 3.15 -15.68 3.89
C LYS A 45 2.93 -15.99 2.42
N LEU A 46 3.63 -15.30 1.51
CA LEU A 46 3.36 -15.34 0.07
C LEU A 46 4.50 -15.99 -0.71
N ASN A 47 4.15 -16.69 -1.79
CA ASN A 47 5.07 -17.35 -2.71
C ASN A 47 4.51 -17.34 -4.14
N SER A 48 5.10 -18.08 -5.06
CA SER A 48 4.71 -18.14 -6.48
C SER A 48 3.33 -18.76 -6.76
N ASN A 49 2.70 -19.40 -5.77
CA ASN A 49 1.38 -20.04 -5.96
C ASN A 49 0.22 -19.12 -5.54
N GLU A 50 0.49 -17.84 -5.37
CA GLU A 50 -0.54 -16.89 -4.93
C GLU A 50 -1.45 -16.46 -6.08
N CYS A 51 -2.72 -16.25 -5.73
CA CYS A 51 -3.72 -15.65 -6.58
C CYS A 51 -4.27 -14.40 -5.88
N MET A 52 -3.88 -13.24 -6.36
CA MET A 52 -4.28 -11.96 -5.81
C MET A 52 -5.48 -11.39 -6.55
N VAL A 53 -6.48 -10.94 -5.80
CA VAL A 53 -7.55 -10.12 -6.35
C VAL A 53 -7.18 -8.65 -6.28
N SER A 54 -7.23 -7.99 -7.43
CA SER A 54 -6.79 -6.61 -7.64
C SER A 54 -7.96 -5.71 -8.05
N PRO A 55 -8.71 -5.17 -7.07
CA PRO A 55 -9.83 -4.29 -7.34
C PRO A 55 -9.40 -2.82 -7.46
N LEU A 56 -8.17 -2.51 -7.09
CA LEU A 56 -7.63 -1.15 -7.12
C LEU A 56 -7.04 -0.85 -8.51
N PRO A 57 -7.14 0.41 -8.99
CA PRO A 57 -6.62 0.78 -10.31
C PRO A 57 -5.09 0.69 -10.36
N LEU A 58 -4.54 0.00 -11.37
CA LEU A 58 -3.10 -0.20 -11.53
C LEU A 58 -2.32 1.09 -11.82
N TYR A 59 -2.99 2.18 -12.19
CA TYR A 59 -2.34 3.48 -12.33
C TYR A 59 -2.10 4.20 -10.99
N HIS A 60 -2.67 3.70 -9.90
CA HIS A 60 -2.37 4.19 -8.55
C HIS A 60 -1.15 3.45 -8.01
N ILE A 61 -0.18 4.18 -7.45
CA ILE A 61 1.11 3.61 -7.04
C ILE A 61 0.96 2.43 -6.05
N PHE A 62 -0.03 2.46 -5.16
CA PHE A 62 -0.31 1.34 -4.25
C PHE A 62 -0.58 0.05 -5.03
N SER A 63 -1.51 0.10 -5.98
CA SER A 63 -1.86 -1.07 -6.79
C SER A 63 -0.75 -1.43 -7.77
N PHE A 64 -0.06 -0.44 -8.34
CA PHE A 64 1.08 -0.67 -9.22
C PHE A 64 2.16 -1.50 -8.51
N THR A 65 2.59 -1.09 -7.33
CA THR A 65 3.65 -1.79 -6.60
C THR A 65 3.15 -3.10 -6.00
N VAL A 66 2.06 -3.07 -5.24
CA VAL A 66 1.62 -4.24 -4.47
C VAL A 66 0.91 -5.28 -5.33
N ASN A 67 -0.01 -4.86 -6.21
CA ASN A 67 -0.76 -5.82 -7.02
C ASN A 67 0.03 -6.25 -8.27
N LEU A 68 0.65 -5.31 -8.99
CA LEU A 68 1.35 -5.65 -10.22
C LEU A 68 2.78 -6.13 -9.96
N MET A 69 3.61 -5.27 -9.36
CA MET A 69 5.05 -5.54 -9.28
C MET A 69 5.38 -6.70 -8.34
N ILE A 70 4.78 -6.78 -7.15
CA ILE A 70 4.99 -7.91 -6.23
C ILE A 70 4.52 -9.22 -6.87
N MET A 71 3.34 -9.23 -7.50
CA MET A 71 2.85 -10.47 -8.12
C MET A 71 3.69 -10.90 -9.32
N CYS A 72 4.20 -9.96 -10.12
CA CYS A 72 5.19 -10.26 -11.16
C CYS A 72 6.49 -10.82 -10.57
N HIS A 73 6.99 -10.23 -9.48
CA HIS A 73 8.21 -10.68 -8.80
C HIS A 73 8.06 -12.10 -8.23
N LEU A 74 6.93 -12.40 -7.62
CA LEU A 74 6.65 -13.72 -7.05
C LEU A 74 6.30 -14.77 -8.13
N GLY A 75 5.96 -14.37 -9.36
CA GLY A 75 5.40 -15.26 -10.38
C GLY A 75 3.96 -15.71 -10.08
N GLY A 76 3.23 -14.92 -9.30
CA GLY A 76 1.85 -15.19 -8.91
C GLY A 76 0.80 -14.81 -9.95
N HIS A 77 -0.44 -15.16 -9.68
CA HIS A 77 -1.58 -14.88 -10.56
C HIS A 77 -2.34 -13.63 -10.07
N ASN A 78 -2.70 -12.74 -10.99
CA ASN A 78 -3.42 -11.51 -10.69
C ASN A 78 -4.82 -11.52 -11.33
N VAL A 79 -5.87 -11.38 -10.53
CA VAL A 79 -7.27 -11.31 -10.98
C VAL A 79 -7.74 -9.85 -10.92
N LEU A 80 -7.80 -9.20 -12.07
CA LEU A 80 -8.18 -7.79 -12.17
C LEU A 80 -9.71 -7.65 -12.07
N ILE A 81 -10.18 -6.79 -11.18
CA ILE A 81 -11.60 -6.45 -11.04
C ILE A 81 -11.85 -5.10 -11.72
N ILE A 82 -12.47 -5.12 -12.88
CA ILE A 82 -12.67 -3.93 -13.73
C ILE A 82 -13.56 -2.89 -13.04
N ASN A 83 -14.62 -3.33 -12.37
CA ASN A 83 -15.54 -2.44 -11.67
C ASN A 83 -15.80 -2.92 -10.23
N PRO A 84 -14.96 -2.52 -9.26
CA PRO A 84 -15.14 -2.93 -7.87
C PRO A 84 -16.36 -2.29 -7.18
N ARG A 85 -16.96 -1.25 -7.78
CA ARG A 85 -18.20 -0.61 -7.26
C ARG A 85 -19.43 -1.49 -7.47
N ASP A 86 -19.43 -2.35 -8.47
CA ASP A 86 -20.45 -3.37 -8.64
C ASP A 86 -20.15 -4.56 -7.69
N THR A 87 -20.47 -4.38 -6.40
CA THR A 87 -20.18 -5.33 -5.33
C THR A 87 -20.74 -6.72 -5.62
N LYS A 88 -21.91 -6.82 -6.27
CA LYS A 88 -22.51 -8.10 -6.64
C LYS A 88 -21.66 -8.86 -7.65
N LYS A 89 -21.22 -8.20 -8.73
CA LYS A 89 -20.32 -8.80 -9.72
C LYS A 89 -18.96 -9.10 -9.10
N PHE A 90 -18.43 -8.21 -8.25
CA PHE A 90 -17.19 -8.46 -7.57
C PHE A 90 -17.25 -9.73 -6.73
N ILE A 91 -18.25 -9.89 -5.88
CA ILE A 91 -18.46 -11.11 -5.09
C ILE A 91 -18.63 -12.34 -5.97
N SER A 92 -19.28 -12.22 -7.14
CA SER A 92 -19.39 -13.35 -8.08
C SER A 92 -18.02 -13.82 -8.59
N GLN A 93 -17.06 -12.91 -8.78
CA GLN A 93 -15.67 -13.27 -9.12
C GLN A 93 -14.96 -13.96 -7.94
N LEU A 94 -15.15 -13.48 -6.70
CA LEU A 94 -14.59 -14.11 -5.50
C LEU A 94 -15.11 -15.54 -5.25
N ARG A 95 -16.30 -15.86 -5.78
CA ARG A 95 -16.94 -17.18 -5.66
C ARG A 95 -16.54 -18.16 -6.75
N ARG A 96 -15.68 -17.76 -7.69
CA ARG A 96 -15.21 -18.66 -8.76
C ARG A 96 -14.33 -19.75 -8.19
N ARG A 97 -14.72 -21.01 -8.42
CA ARG A 97 -14.00 -22.20 -7.90
C ARG A 97 -12.73 -22.54 -8.68
N ASP A 98 -12.60 -22.03 -9.91
CA ASP A 98 -11.41 -22.16 -10.73
C ASP A 98 -10.27 -21.22 -10.30
N LEU A 99 -10.59 -20.19 -9.46
CA LEU A 99 -9.63 -19.27 -8.88
C LEU A 99 -9.35 -19.67 -7.43
N LYS A 100 -8.12 -20.03 -7.15
CA LYS A 100 -7.64 -20.28 -5.78
C LYS A 100 -7.16 -18.98 -5.16
N ILE A 101 -8.10 -18.09 -4.85
CA ILE A 101 -7.78 -16.76 -4.30
C ILE A 101 -7.12 -16.92 -2.93
N THR A 102 -5.97 -16.25 -2.75
CA THR A 102 -5.18 -16.27 -1.52
C THR A 102 -5.00 -14.89 -0.91
N THR A 103 -5.06 -13.83 -1.72
CA THR A 103 -4.77 -12.48 -1.26
C THR A 103 -5.70 -11.44 -1.89
N ILE A 104 -5.90 -10.34 -1.17
CA ILE A 104 -6.63 -9.17 -1.66
C ILE A 104 -6.03 -7.90 -1.10
N THR A 105 -6.05 -6.83 -1.91
CA THR A 105 -5.76 -5.47 -1.47
C THR A 105 -7.01 -4.61 -1.59
N CYS A 106 -7.34 -3.84 -0.57
CA CYS A 106 -8.50 -2.95 -0.60
C CYS A 106 -8.24 -1.66 0.18
N VAL A 107 -9.06 -0.67 -0.09
CA VAL A 107 -9.27 0.51 0.79
C VAL A 107 -10.43 0.24 1.74
N ASN A 108 -10.51 1.00 2.84
CA ASN A 108 -11.56 0.83 3.87
C ASN A 108 -12.99 0.79 3.31
N THR A 109 -13.32 1.68 2.37
CA THR A 109 -14.67 1.74 1.78
C THR A 109 -15.03 0.46 1.02
N LEU A 110 -14.07 -0.18 0.38
CA LEU A 110 -14.29 -1.41 -0.36
C LEU A 110 -14.43 -2.61 0.59
N PHE A 111 -13.60 -2.73 1.62
CA PHE A 111 -13.78 -3.71 2.69
C PHE A 111 -15.19 -3.61 3.30
N ASN A 112 -15.61 -2.38 3.66
CA ASN A 112 -16.94 -2.11 4.23
C ASN A 112 -18.07 -2.51 3.29
N SER A 113 -17.93 -2.25 1.98
CA SER A 113 -18.94 -2.66 0.97
C SER A 113 -19.06 -4.19 0.88
N LEU A 114 -17.93 -4.91 0.93
CA LEU A 114 -17.92 -6.38 0.87
C LEU A 114 -18.54 -7.00 2.12
N VAL A 115 -18.12 -6.60 3.34
CA VAL A 115 -18.64 -7.23 4.58
C VAL A 115 -20.13 -6.99 4.80
N ARG A 116 -20.69 -5.90 4.26
CA ARG A 116 -22.12 -5.59 4.34
C ARG A 116 -22.98 -6.39 3.36
N HIS A 117 -22.37 -6.94 2.31
CA HIS A 117 -23.16 -7.67 1.30
C HIS A 117 -23.46 -9.09 1.76
N PRO A 118 -24.74 -9.56 1.74
CA PRO A 118 -25.13 -10.85 2.29
C PRO A 118 -24.45 -12.05 1.61
N ASP A 119 -24.12 -11.93 0.32
CA ASP A 119 -23.47 -13.00 -0.42
C ASP A 119 -21.96 -13.11 -0.16
N PHE A 120 -21.34 -12.15 0.53
CA PHE A 120 -19.93 -12.20 0.84
C PHE A 120 -19.59 -13.38 1.77
N LYS A 121 -20.48 -13.68 2.71
CA LYS A 121 -20.33 -14.85 3.61
C LYS A 121 -20.38 -16.21 2.88
N LYS A 122 -20.79 -16.22 1.60
CA LYS A 122 -20.85 -17.43 0.76
C LYS A 122 -19.56 -17.66 -0.05
N VAL A 123 -18.58 -16.78 0.06
CA VAL A 123 -17.26 -16.95 -0.55
C VAL A 123 -16.48 -18.00 0.24
N ASP A 124 -15.73 -18.83 -0.46
CA ASP A 124 -14.80 -19.77 0.17
C ASP A 124 -13.50 -19.05 0.55
N PHE A 125 -13.27 -18.89 1.83
CA PHE A 125 -12.08 -18.22 2.39
C PHE A 125 -10.99 -19.19 2.86
N SER A 126 -11.14 -20.50 2.63
CA SER A 126 -10.21 -21.51 3.15
C SER A 126 -8.78 -21.36 2.64
N GLY A 127 -8.60 -20.76 1.45
CA GLY A 127 -7.31 -20.48 0.85
C GLY A 127 -6.72 -19.10 1.16
N TRP A 128 -7.46 -18.25 1.89
CA TRP A 128 -7.04 -16.85 2.10
C TRP A 128 -5.88 -16.75 3.10
N LYS A 129 -4.85 -16.02 2.71
CA LYS A 129 -3.62 -15.83 3.50
C LYS A 129 -3.42 -14.40 3.96
N LEU A 130 -3.72 -13.42 3.09
CA LEU A 130 -3.43 -12.02 3.35
C LEU A 130 -4.53 -11.11 2.81
N SER A 131 -5.00 -10.19 3.66
CA SER A 131 -5.86 -9.07 3.29
C SER A 131 -5.12 -7.79 3.65
N LEU A 132 -4.68 -7.01 2.64
CA LEU A 132 -3.89 -5.80 2.84
C LEU A 132 -4.76 -4.55 2.66
N GLY A 133 -4.79 -3.71 3.66
CA GLY A 133 -5.48 -2.42 3.67
C GLY A 133 -4.50 -1.26 3.58
N GLY A 134 -4.77 -0.29 2.71
CA GLY A 134 -3.94 0.91 2.55
C GLY A 134 -4.68 2.04 1.86
N GLY A 135 -4.01 3.18 1.69
CA GLY A 135 -4.56 4.38 1.06
C GLY A 135 -5.56 5.17 1.91
N ALA A 136 -6.03 4.62 3.01
CA ALA A 136 -6.80 5.28 4.06
C ALA A 136 -6.88 4.35 5.28
N ALA A 137 -7.04 4.91 6.47
CA ALA A 137 -7.18 4.15 7.70
C ALA A 137 -8.38 3.19 7.64
N VAL A 138 -8.18 1.95 8.07
CA VAL A 138 -9.24 0.96 8.16
C VAL A 138 -10.00 1.13 9.47
N GLN A 139 -11.31 1.20 9.41
CA GLN A 139 -12.13 1.30 10.61
C GLN A 139 -12.15 -0.03 11.37
N ARG A 140 -11.96 0.03 12.69
CA ARG A 140 -11.90 -1.16 13.57
C ARG A 140 -13.13 -2.08 13.43
N ASN A 141 -14.33 -1.51 13.32
CA ASN A 141 -15.55 -2.29 13.12
C ASN A 141 -15.57 -3.06 11.80
N VAL A 142 -15.02 -2.46 10.73
CA VAL A 142 -14.88 -3.12 9.41
C VAL A 142 -13.83 -4.23 9.50
N ALA A 143 -12.70 -3.97 10.14
CA ALA A 143 -11.64 -4.97 10.33
C ALA A 143 -12.11 -6.18 11.14
N ASN A 144 -12.88 -5.94 12.21
CA ASN A 144 -13.45 -7.01 13.04
C ASN A 144 -14.44 -7.87 12.26
N GLN A 145 -15.38 -7.25 11.53
CA GLN A 145 -16.34 -7.97 10.67
C GLN A 145 -15.64 -8.73 9.55
N TRP A 146 -14.59 -8.15 8.95
CA TRP A 146 -13.78 -8.82 7.96
C TRP A 146 -13.16 -10.10 8.52
N GLN A 147 -12.50 -10.00 9.66
CA GLN A 147 -11.85 -11.14 10.31
C GLN A 147 -12.87 -12.22 10.74
N GLU A 148 -14.04 -11.80 11.25
CA GLU A 148 -15.13 -12.73 11.60
C GLU A 148 -15.60 -13.55 10.39
N ILE A 149 -15.71 -12.93 9.21
CA ILE A 149 -16.20 -13.57 7.99
C ILE A 149 -15.12 -14.40 7.31
N THR A 150 -13.89 -13.86 7.20
CA THR A 150 -12.82 -14.44 6.37
C THR A 150 -11.83 -15.30 7.14
N GLY A 151 -11.81 -15.20 8.47
CA GLY A 151 -10.80 -15.83 9.32
C GLY A 151 -9.43 -15.17 9.30
N THR A 152 -9.21 -14.13 8.47
CA THR A 152 -7.92 -13.42 8.35
C THR A 152 -8.04 -11.96 8.75
N PRO A 153 -7.07 -11.40 9.51
CA PRO A 153 -7.09 -9.98 9.84
C PRO A 153 -6.76 -9.13 8.62
N ILE A 154 -7.18 -7.87 8.65
CA ILE A 154 -6.66 -6.87 7.71
C ILE A 154 -5.30 -6.40 8.23
N VAL A 155 -4.27 -6.56 7.41
CA VAL A 155 -2.93 -5.99 7.61
C VAL A 155 -2.95 -4.58 7.04
N GLU A 156 -2.77 -3.57 7.89
CA GLU A 156 -2.70 -2.19 7.43
C GLU A 156 -1.29 -1.84 6.96
N ALA A 157 -1.24 -1.01 5.92
CA ALA A 157 -0.04 -0.42 5.37
C ALA A 157 -0.24 1.10 5.19
N TYR A 158 0.82 1.85 5.42
CA TYR A 158 0.91 3.28 5.20
C TYR A 158 1.97 3.59 4.14
N GLY A 159 1.68 4.59 3.35
CA GLY A 159 2.59 5.10 2.33
C GLY A 159 1.93 6.17 1.46
N LEU A 160 2.76 6.82 0.67
CA LEU A 160 2.41 7.93 -0.21
C LEU A 160 2.88 7.66 -1.63
N THR A 161 2.40 8.44 -2.56
CA THR A 161 2.92 8.43 -3.94
C THR A 161 4.42 8.72 -3.96
N GLU A 162 4.84 9.67 -3.13
CA GLU A 162 6.21 10.14 -2.95
C GLU A 162 7.16 9.08 -2.37
N THR A 163 6.63 7.93 -1.90
CA THR A 163 7.41 6.85 -1.29
C THR A 163 7.30 5.50 -2.01
N SER A 164 6.78 5.43 -3.23
CA SER A 164 6.80 4.31 -4.21
C SER A 164 6.01 3.01 -3.89
N PRO A 165 4.99 2.85 -3.04
CA PRO A 165 4.45 3.80 -2.08
C PRO A 165 4.83 3.49 -0.62
N GLY A 166 5.34 2.29 -0.28
CA GLY A 166 5.35 1.73 1.07
C GLY A 166 6.33 2.41 2.01
N VAL A 167 5.86 2.75 3.20
CA VAL A 167 6.65 3.28 4.32
C VAL A 167 6.58 2.34 5.50
N CYS A 168 5.38 2.11 6.03
CA CYS A 168 5.13 1.22 7.16
C CYS A 168 4.09 0.16 6.82
N VAL A 169 4.28 -1.04 7.33
CA VAL A 169 3.35 -2.16 7.17
C VAL A 169 3.31 -2.96 8.47
N ASN A 170 2.11 -3.36 8.90
CA ASN A 170 2.01 -4.34 9.99
C ASN A 170 2.67 -5.67 9.57
N PRO A 171 3.29 -6.41 10.50
CA PRO A 171 3.77 -7.76 10.19
C PRO A 171 2.65 -8.61 9.60
N VAL A 172 2.92 -9.26 8.47
CA VAL A 172 1.89 -10.08 7.77
C VAL A 172 1.43 -11.28 8.60
N THR A 173 2.13 -11.59 9.69
CA THR A 173 1.84 -12.68 10.63
C THR A 173 0.93 -12.29 11.79
N ILE A 174 0.44 -11.03 11.85
CA ILE A 174 -0.50 -10.62 12.90
C ILE A 174 -1.72 -11.54 12.94
N SER A 175 -2.24 -11.80 14.12
CA SER A 175 -3.44 -12.61 14.35
C SER A 175 -4.72 -11.78 14.51
N ARG A 176 -4.60 -10.46 14.65
CA ARG A 176 -5.73 -9.53 14.82
C ARG A 176 -5.37 -8.14 14.30
N TYR A 177 -6.39 -7.35 13.97
CA TYR A 177 -6.27 -5.96 13.62
C TYR A 177 -5.62 -5.14 14.76
N THR A 178 -4.59 -4.36 14.43
CA THR A 178 -3.82 -3.60 15.43
C THR A 178 -4.34 -2.17 15.62
N GLY A 179 -4.86 -1.54 14.56
CA GLY A 179 -5.22 -0.12 14.53
C GLY A 179 -4.00 0.79 14.44
N THR A 180 -2.89 0.27 13.94
CA THR A 180 -1.66 1.02 13.65
C THR A 180 -1.22 0.77 12.22
N VAL A 181 -0.39 1.64 11.68
CA VAL A 181 0.18 1.48 10.33
C VAL A 181 1.35 0.48 10.28
N GLY A 182 1.77 -0.03 11.43
CA GLY A 182 2.81 -1.06 11.55
C GLY A 182 4.21 -0.51 11.77
N LEU A 183 5.20 -1.23 11.27
CA LEU A 183 6.62 -0.94 11.42
C LEU A 183 7.18 -0.42 10.09
N PRO A 184 8.24 0.40 10.12
CA PRO A 184 8.95 0.80 8.91
C PRO A 184 9.43 -0.41 8.11
N LEU A 185 9.34 -0.33 6.78
CA LEU A 185 9.93 -1.31 5.89
C LEU A 185 11.47 -1.32 5.99
N PRO A 186 12.15 -2.38 5.60
CA PRO A 186 13.61 -2.43 5.64
C PRO A 186 14.27 -1.22 4.99
N SER A 187 15.36 -0.71 5.58
CA SER A 187 16.09 0.48 5.11
C SER A 187 15.23 1.76 5.04
N THR A 188 14.18 1.84 5.84
CA THR A 188 13.34 3.02 5.98
C THR A 188 13.47 3.56 7.39
N ASP A 189 13.89 4.81 7.51
CA ASP A 189 13.89 5.54 8.76
C ASP A 189 12.64 6.42 8.86
N ILE A 190 12.07 6.54 10.04
CA ILE A 190 10.98 7.45 10.35
C ILE A 190 11.37 8.34 11.53
N SER A 191 10.90 9.58 11.52
CA SER A 191 11.08 10.54 12.60
C SER A 191 9.77 11.28 12.81
N ILE A 192 9.36 11.42 14.07
CA ILE A 192 8.20 12.26 14.42
C ILE A 192 8.77 13.61 14.89
N ARG A 193 8.34 14.69 14.25
CA ARG A 193 8.90 16.03 14.48
C ARG A 193 7.82 17.05 14.82
N ASP A 194 8.24 18.09 15.53
CA ASP A 194 7.42 19.27 15.73
C ASP A 194 7.39 20.17 14.47
N GLU A 195 6.62 21.25 14.52
CA GLU A 195 6.52 22.25 13.43
C GLU A 195 7.84 22.96 13.11
N GLN A 196 8.82 22.92 14.01
CA GLN A 196 10.14 23.46 13.83
C GLN A 196 11.14 22.44 13.26
N GLY A 197 10.68 21.21 12.97
CA GLY A 197 11.49 20.11 12.42
C GLY A 197 12.35 19.39 13.44
N LYS A 198 12.17 19.64 14.75
CA LYS A 198 12.89 18.96 15.82
C LYS A 198 12.22 17.63 16.13
N GLU A 199 13.02 16.56 16.23
CA GLU A 199 12.55 15.23 16.60
C GLU A 199 11.95 15.22 18.01
N LEU A 200 10.77 14.60 18.12
CA LEU A 200 10.01 14.45 19.36
C LEU A 200 10.33 13.13 20.05
N PRO A 201 10.24 13.08 21.40
CA PRO A 201 10.37 11.85 22.15
C PRO A 201 9.28 10.82 21.79
N ILE A 202 9.59 9.55 22.06
CA ILE A 202 8.62 8.45 21.87
C ILE A 202 7.36 8.69 22.73
N GLY A 203 6.20 8.59 22.07
CA GLY A 203 4.88 8.78 22.70
C GLY A 203 4.29 10.17 22.49
N GLU A 204 5.04 11.10 21.92
CA GLU A 204 4.53 12.40 21.50
C GLU A 204 4.03 12.35 20.07
N SER A 205 2.99 13.13 19.78
CA SER A 205 2.40 13.26 18.44
C SER A 205 3.01 14.43 17.69
N GLY A 206 3.30 14.26 16.41
CA GLY A 206 3.86 15.29 15.55
C GLY A 206 3.80 14.90 14.09
N LEU A 207 4.50 15.61 13.22
CA LEU A 207 4.60 15.39 11.80
C LEU A 207 5.49 14.18 11.50
N LEU A 208 5.04 13.30 10.62
CA LEU A 208 5.80 12.12 10.19
C LEU A 208 6.79 12.50 9.08
N TRP A 209 8.06 12.23 9.32
CA TRP A 209 9.13 12.39 8.35
C TRP A 209 9.72 11.03 7.98
N VAL A 210 10.05 10.86 6.70
CA VAL A 210 10.50 9.57 6.15
C VAL A 210 11.80 9.74 5.39
N LYS A 211 12.75 8.84 5.62
CA LYS A 211 13.98 8.72 4.84
C LYS A 211 14.18 7.28 4.40
N GLY A 212 14.47 7.06 3.11
CA GLY A 212 14.69 5.72 2.58
C GLY A 212 14.89 5.72 1.07
N PRO A 213 15.34 4.60 0.51
CA PRO A 213 15.66 4.48 -0.91
C PRO A 213 14.41 4.59 -1.81
N GLN A 214 13.23 4.39 -1.26
CA GLN A 214 11.95 4.49 -1.96
C GLN A 214 11.42 5.92 -2.08
N VAL A 215 12.02 6.90 -1.39
CA VAL A 215 11.60 8.30 -1.44
C VAL A 215 11.89 8.89 -2.82
N MET A 216 10.93 9.60 -3.39
CA MET A 216 11.00 10.22 -4.72
C MET A 216 12.22 11.12 -4.91
N LYS A 217 12.59 11.37 -6.16
CA LYS A 217 13.62 12.34 -6.53
C LYS A 217 13.17 13.80 -6.30
N GLY A 218 11.86 14.05 -6.31
CA GLY A 218 11.23 15.35 -6.18
C GLY A 218 9.99 15.48 -7.05
N TYR A 219 9.40 16.67 -7.10
CA TYR A 219 8.25 16.97 -7.95
C TYR A 219 8.68 17.52 -9.32
N TRP A 220 8.08 17.01 -10.39
CA TRP A 220 8.36 17.40 -11.77
C TRP A 220 8.09 18.89 -12.00
N ASN A 221 9.11 19.63 -12.47
CA ASN A 221 9.08 21.07 -12.70
C ASN A 221 8.60 21.91 -11.50
N LYS A 222 8.89 21.44 -10.29
CA LYS A 222 8.48 22.06 -9.02
C LYS A 222 9.65 22.04 -8.01
N PRO A 223 10.75 22.83 -8.27
CA PRO A 223 11.92 22.80 -7.41
C PRO A 223 11.62 23.33 -6.00
N GLU A 224 10.86 24.41 -5.87
CA GLU A 224 10.53 25.02 -4.58
C GLU A 224 9.74 24.04 -3.71
N GLU A 225 8.68 23.43 -4.26
CA GLU A 225 7.87 22.44 -3.54
C GLU A 225 8.66 21.15 -3.23
N THR A 226 9.72 20.87 -4.01
CA THR A 226 10.63 19.75 -3.71
C THR A 226 11.52 20.07 -2.54
N GLU A 227 12.10 21.27 -2.47
CA GLU A 227 12.94 21.73 -1.36
C GLU A 227 12.14 21.86 -0.05
N GLU A 228 10.87 22.27 -0.14
CA GLU A 228 9.97 22.28 1.02
C GLU A 228 9.70 20.87 1.54
N ALA A 229 9.41 19.92 0.63
CA ALA A 229 9.03 18.56 0.99
C ALA A 229 10.21 17.69 1.40
N ILE A 230 11.42 17.90 0.83
CA ILE A 230 12.60 17.07 1.08
C ILE A 230 13.73 17.91 1.64
N GLN A 231 14.06 17.70 2.92
CA GLN A 231 15.08 18.41 3.64
C GLN A 231 16.12 17.42 4.21
N ASP A 232 17.39 17.59 3.89
CA ASP A 232 18.48 16.69 4.31
C ASP A 232 18.23 15.20 4.04
N GLY A 233 17.53 14.92 2.94
CA GLY A 233 17.13 13.57 2.53
C GLY A 233 15.94 12.99 3.29
N TRP A 234 15.26 13.78 4.12
CA TRP A 234 14.01 13.45 4.78
C TRP A 234 12.82 14.06 4.04
N LEU A 235 11.83 13.26 3.76
CA LEU A 235 10.54 13.70 3.22
C LEU A 235 9.60 14.05 4.38
N ASP A 236 9.12 15.29 4.40
CA ASP A 236 7.95 15.69 5.18
C ASP A 236 6.70 15.12 4.49
N THR A 237 5.97 14.26 5.16
CA THR A 237 4.78 13.62 4.58
C THR A 237 3.55 14.51 4.64
N GLY A 238 3.54 15.49 5.53
CA GLY A 238 2.38 16.33 5.84
C GLY A 238 1.29 15.62 6.68
N ASP A 239 1.56 14.41 7.19
CA ASP A 239 0.63 13.59 8.01
C ASP A 239 0.98 13.67 9.50
#